data_563a1f7652bf55790e7582120b852b4e
#
_entry.id   563a1f7652bf55790e7582120b852b4e
#
_cell.length_a   1.000
_cell.length_b   1.000
_cell.length_c   1.000
_cell.angle_alpha   90.00
_cell.angle_beta   90.00
_cell.angle_gamma   90.00
#
_symmetry.space_group_name_H-M   'P 1'
#
loop_
_entity.id
_entity.type
_entity.pdbx_description
1 polymer ?
#
loop_
_entity_poly.entity_id
_entity_poly.type
_entity_poly.pdbx_seq_one_letter_code
_entity_poly.pdbx_strand_id
1 'polypeptide(L)'
;MRNYIKEFLNSITSLNRYSKRSMAVITDLALCIACTWFAFFIRLEELILFKDFNFYPAVISIIIAIPIFWLFGIYRTFFRYTSLSIIFTITSSAFVYGILYFLVIGVYGIQGVPRSIGVLQPILLLFAIISSRLLIKYVLTYIYSFRDKSFNKKNVLIYGAGEAGRQLVTALENSPEFKVVGFLDDNSELYRQILLGQKIYSSNNLEKLIKSKNINLVFLALPLISRIKRNQIIDDLNKYKIIVKTLPSIQDIIEDKISVSDIKDLTVEDLLSREQVQPNLELL
;
A
#
# COMPACT_ATOMS: atom_id res chain seq x y z
N MET A 1 -19.64 -14.36 15.98
CA MET A 1 -19.36 -13.03 15.44
C MET A 1 -18.16 -12.98 14.49
N ARG A 2 -16.98 -13.50 14.86
CA ARG A 2 -15.73 -13.46 14.02
C ARG A 2 -15.84 -14.22 12.67
N ASN A 3 -16.60 -15.32 12.60
CA ASN A 3 -16.78 -16.10 11.36
C ASN A 3 -17.75 -15.39 10.39
N TYR A 4 -18.84 -14.81 10.87
CA TYR A 4 -19.77 -14.04 10.04
C TYR A 4 -19.12 -12.82 9.39
N ILE A 5 -18.25 -12.12 10.14
CA ILE A 5 -17.47 -11.00 9.59
C ILE A 5 -16.53 -11.48 8.50
N LYS A 6 -15.88 -12.64 8.67
CA LYS A 6 -14.99 -13.22 7.65
C LYS A 6 -15.74 -13.63 6.38
N GLU A 7 -16.90 -14.26 6.49
CA GLU A 7 -17.73 -14.65 5.34
C GLU A 7 -18.24 -13.42 4.58
N PHE A 8 -18.77 -12.41 5.29
CA PHE A 8 -19.21 -11.14 4.72
C PHE A 8 -18.08 -10.43 3.96
N LEU A 9 -16.89 -10.37 4.54
CA LEU A 9 -15.73 -9.72 3.95
C LEU A 9 -15.15 -10.50 2.75
N ASN A 10 -15.18 -11.83 2.79
CA ASN A 10 -14.83 -12.67 1.64
C ASN A 10 -15.83 -12.46 0.49
N SER A 11 -17.10 -12.33 0.80
CA SER A 11 -18.13 -12.02 -0.19
C SER A 11 -17.88 -10.67 -0.88
N ILE A 12 -17.48 -9.63 -0.12
CA ILE A 12 -17.14 -8.31 -0.68
C ILE A 12 -15.88 -8.38 -1.56
N THR A 13 -14.87 -9.14 -1.16
CA THR A 13 -13.63 -9.24 -1.94
C THR A 13 -13.79 -10.01 -3.24
N SER A 14 -14.71 -10.97 -3.29
CA SER A 14 -15.02 -11.77 -4.47
C SER A 14 -15.95 -11.06 -5.48
N LEU A 15 -16.53 -9.92 -5.11
CA LEU A 15 -17.42 -9.14 -5.98
C LEU A 15 -16.74 -8.69 -7.28
N ASN A 16 -17.53 -8.65 -8.34
CA ASN A 16 -17.12 -8.16 -9.65
C ASN A 16 -16.74 -6.66 -9.59
N ARG A 17 -15.93 -6.18 -10.53
CA ARG A 17 -15.48 -4.78 -10.59
C ARG A 17 -16.63 -3.77 -10.62
N TYR A 18 -17.69 -4.10 -11.32
CA TYR A 18 -18.91 -3.26 -11.39
C TYR A 18 -19.58 -3.12 -10.02
N SER A 19 -19.78 -4.22 -9.31
CA SER A 19 -20.40 -4.20 -7.97
C SER A 19 -19.59 -3.39 -6.96
N LYS A 20 -18.25 -3.46 -7.01
CA LYS A 20 -17.37 -2.64 -6.15
C LYS A 20 -17.49 -1.14 -6.45
N ARG A 21 -17.63 -0.77 -7.73
CA ARG A 21 -17.87 0.62 -8.13
C ARG A 21 -19.23 1.12 -7.66
N SER A 22 -20.28 0.31 -7.86
CA SER A 22 -21.64 0.65 -7.40
C SER A 22 -21.68 0.85 -5.89
N MET A 23 -21.02 -0.01 -5.10
CA MET A 23 -20.91 0.18 -3.64
C MET A 23 -20.24 1.49 -3.28
N ALA A 24 -19.16 1.87 -3.98
CA ALA A 24 -18.47 3.12 -3.73
C ALA A 24 -19.37 4.33 -4.01
N VAL A 25 -20.12 4.32 -5.15
CA VAL A 25 -21.07 5.37 -5.49
C VAL A 25 -22.20 5.45 -4.45
N ILE A 26 -22.78 4.32 -4.04
CA ILE A 26 -23.83 4.28 -3.01
C ILE A 26 -23.30 4.85 -1.69
N THR A 27 -22.08 4.51 -1.31
CA THR A 27 -21.46 5.07 -0.09
C THR A 27 -21.30 6.59 -0.20
N ASP A 28 -20.85 7.09 -1.35
CA ASP A 28 -20.64 8.54 -1.54
C ASP A 28 -22.00 9.29 -1.60
N LEU A 29 -23.05 8.69 -2.17
CA LEU A 29 -24.43 9.19 -2.09
C LEU A 29 -24.90 9.34 -0.63
N ALA A 30 -24.71 8.29 0.15
CA ALA A 30 -25.05 8.32 1.57
C ALA A 30 -24.26 9.38 2.34
N LEU A 31 -22.96 9.55 2.03
CA LEU A 31 -22.12 10.58 2.61
C LEU A 31 -22.57 11.99 2.23
N CYS A 32 -23.00 12.24 0.98
CA CYS A 32 -23.55 13.54 0.58
C CYS A 32 -24.77 13.91 1.44
N ILE A 33 -25.69 12.97 1.67
CA ILE A 33 -26.87 13.20 2.51
C ILE A 33 -26.47 13.42 3.99
N ALA A 34 -25.62 12.52 4.52
CA ALA A 34 -25.19 12.58 5.91
C ALA A 34 -24.40 13.86 6.23
N CYS A 35 -23.46 14.27 5.35
CA CYS A 35 -22.69 15.48 5.53
C CYS A 35 -23.55 16.73 5.42
N THR A 36 -24.57 16.73 4.55
CA THR A 36 -25.53 17.84 4.48
C THR A 36 -26.33 17.95 5.77
N TRP A 37 -26.88 16.82 6.25
CA TRP A 37 -27.61 16.79 7.52
C TRP A 37 -26.73 17.24 8.68
N PHE A 38 -25.49 16.78 8.76
CA PHE A 38 -24.55 17.17 9.80
C PHE A 38 -24.12 18.63 9.70
N ALA A 39 -24.03 19.20 8.50
CA ALA A 39 -23.77 20.63 8.30
C ALA A 39 -24.93 21.50 8.85
N PHE A 40 -26.19 21.06 8.66
CA PHE A 40 -27.33 21.71 9.27
C PHE A 40 -27.30 21.63 10.80
N PHE A 41 -27.00 20.43 11.35
CA PHE A 41 -26.85 20.23 12.78
C PHE A 41 -25.81 21.19 13.40
N ILE A 42 -24.61 21.28 12.80
CA ILE A 42 -23.56 22.20 13.27
C ILE A 42 -24.02 23.66 13.19
N ARG A 43 -24.78 24.03 12.15
CA ARG A 43 -25.16 25.42 11.92
C ARG A 43 -26.31 25.88 12.81
N LEU A 44 -27.27 25.02 13.06
CA LEU A 44 -28.51 25.38 13.80
C LEU A 44 -28.45 24.96 15.27
N GLU A 45 -27.46 24.14 15.65
CA GLU A 45 -27.28 23.58 17.00
C GLU A 45 -28.50 22.76 17.48
N GLU A 46 -29.39 22.39 16.55
CA GLU A 46 -30.60 21.60 16.81
C GLU A 46 -30.59 20.32 15.99
N LEU A 47 -31.06 19.23 16.61
CA LEU A 47 -31.28 17.95 15.91
C LEU A 47 -32.53 18.06 15.03
N ILE A 48 -32.32 18.32 13.76
CA ILE A 48 -33.40 18.33 12.79
C ILE A 48 -33.82 16.88 12.51
N LEU A 49 -35.10 16.57 12.82
CA LEU A 49 -35.65 15.26 12.43
C LEU A 49 -35.72 15.13 10.90
N PHE A 50 -35.56 13.91 10.40
CA PHE A 50 -35.64 13.66 8.96
C PHE A 50 -36.94 14.16 8.30
N LYS A 51 -38.01 14.30 9.05
CA LYS A 51 -39.31 14.81 8.58
C LYS A 51 -39.23 16.29 8.20
N ASP A 52 -38.45 17.08 8.94
CA ASP A 52 -38.34 18.52 8.76
C ASP A 52 -37.06 18.91 8.00
N PHE A 53 -36.32 17.90 7.51
CA PHE A 53 -35.05 18.09 6.83
C PHE A 53 -35.27 18.57 5.39
N ASN A 54 -34.64 19.70 5.05
CA ASN A 54 -34.66 20.19 3.69
C ASN A 54 -33.67 19.36 2.82
N PHE A 55 -34.22 18.53 1.95
CA PHE A 55 -33.42 17.64 1.08
C PHE A 55 -32.80 18.34 -0.14
N TYR A 56 -33.23 19.55 -0.50
CA TYR A 56 -32.71 20.23 -1.69
C TYR A 56 -31.19 20.39 -1.70
N PRO A 57 -30.49 20.84 -0.61
CA PRO A 57 -29.04 20.93 -0.59
C PRO A 57 -28.35 19.56 -0.76
N ALA A 58 -28.94 18.47 -0.21
CA ALA A 58 -28.39 17.13 -0.38
C ALA A 58 -28.51 16.63 -1.83
N VAL A 59 -29.65 16.89 -2.48
CA VAL A 59 -29.85 16.52 -3.91
C VAL A 59 -28.90 17.32 -4.79
N ILE A 60 -28.70 18.61 -4.55
CA ILE A 60 -27.73 19.43 -5.29
C ILE A 60 -26.32 18.91 -5.06
N SER A 61 -25.97 18.55 -3.82
CA SER A 61 -24.68 17.91 -3.50
C SER A 61 -24.45 16.68 -4.37
N ILE A 62 -25.42 15.79 -4.47
CA ILE A 62 -25.33 14.57 -5.27
C ILE A 62 -25.15 14.89 -6.76
N ILE A 63 -25.97 15.79 -7.30
CA ILE A 63 -25.95 16.16 -8.73
C ILE A 63 -24.58 16.74 -9.11
N ILE A 64 -23.94 17.49 -8.24
CA ILE A 64 -22.62 18.10 -8.50
C ILE A 64 -21.48 17.11 -8.19
N ALA A 65 -21.52 16.41 -7.05
CA ALA A 65 -20.43 15.56 -6.60
C ALA A 65 -20.18 14.34 -7.50
N ILE A 66 -21.23 13.61 -7.85
CA ILE A 66 -21.07 12.34 -8.57
C ILE A 66 -20.44 12.52 -9.96
N PRO A 67 -20.86 13.47 -10.82
CA PRO A 67 -20.19 13.70 -12.09
C PRO A 67 -18.74 14.12 -11.94
N ILE A 68 -18.44 15.01 -10.98
CA ILE A 68 -17.07 15.46 -10.72
C ILE A 68 -16.19 14.28 -10.31
N PHE A 69 -16.62 13.47 -9.34
CA PHE A 69 -15.87 12.30 -8.87
C PHE A 69 -15.69 11.26 -9.97
N TRP A 70 -16.65 11.14 -10.88
CA TRP A 70 -16.55 10.27 -12.05
C TRP A 70 -15.50 10.79 -13.05
N LEU A 71 -15.50 12.09 -13.35
CA LEU A 71 -14.56 12.75 -14.26
C LEU A 71 -13.13 12.65 -13.72
N PHE A 72 -12.92 12.88 -12.42
CA PHE A 72 -11.62 12.74 -11.78
C PHE A 72 -11.17 11.29 -11.62
N GLY A 73 -12.02 10.31 -11.98
CA GLY A 73 -11.66 8.89 -11.98
C GLY A 73 -11.59 8.25 -10.59
N ILE A 74 -12.18 8.86 -9.55
CA ILE A 74 -12.16 8.32 -8.18
C ILE A 74 -12.70 6.88 -8.13
N TYR A 75 -13.69 6.56 -8.98
CA TYR A 75 -14.29 5.22 -9.05
C TYR A 75 -13.52 4.23 -9.94
N ARG A 76 -12.43 4.66 -10.60
CA ARG A 76 -11.57 3.79 -11.45
C ARG A 76 -10.40 3.23 -10.69
N THR A 77 -10.01 3.85 -9.57
CA THR A 77 -8.85 3.45 -8.78
C THR A 77 -9.12 2.21 -7.95
N PHE A 78 -8.14 1.30 -7.91
CA PHE A 78 -8.21 0.11 -7.06
C PHE A 78 -8.01 0.51 -5.60
N PHE A 79 -8.98 0.21 -4.74
CA PHE A 79 -8.93 0.48 -3.30
C PHE A 79 -7.73 -0.12 -2.57
N ARG A 80 -7.08 -1.13 -3.16
CA ARG A 80 -5.94 -1.84 -2.57
C ARG A 80 -4.66 -1.01 -2.52
N TYR A 81 -4.44 -0.12 -3.49
CA TYR A 81 -3.22 0.65 -3.66
C TYR A 81 -3.46 2.14 -3.42
N THR A 82 -3.94 2.50 -2.24
CA THR A 82 -4.09 3.92 -1.88
C THR A 82 -2.71 4.53 -1.69
N SER A 83 -2.21 5.22 -2.71
CA SER A 83 -1.00 6.02 -2.67
C SER A 83 -1.34 7.49 -2.35
N LEU A 84 -0.33 8.31 -2.07
CA LEU A 84 -0.49 9.75 -1.87
C LEU A 84 -1.17 10.44 -3.05
N SER A 85 -0.95 9.95 -4.28
CA SER A 85 -1.59 10.47 -5.50
C SER A 85 -3.11 10.34 -5.49
N ILE A 86 -3.68 9.32 -4.86
CA ILE A 86 -5.14 9.16 -4.75
C ILE A 86 -5.71 10.20 -3.79
N ILE A 87 -5.04 10.49 -2.68
CA ILE A 87 -5.45 11.53 -1.73
C ILE A 87 -5.45 12.89 -2.44
N PHE A 88 -4.42 13.18 -3.23
CA PHE A 88 -4.35 14.39 -4.03
C PHE A 88 -5.51 14.49 -5.03
N THR A 89 -5.85 13.41 -5.74
CA THR A 89 -6.98 13.36 -6.67
C THR A 89 -8.32 13.62 -5.96
N ILE A 90 -8.53 13.01 -4.78
CA ILE A 90 -9.74 13.22 -3.98
C ILE A 90 -9.81 14.69 -3.52
N THR A 91 -8.72 15.24 -3.02
CA THR A 91 -8.68 16.65 -2.56
C THR A 91 -8.95 17.63 -3.70
N SER A 92 -8.34 17.41 -4.88
CA SER A 92 -8.56 18.25 -6.06
C SER A 92 -10.01 18.17 -6.55
N SER A 93 -10.60 16.98 -6.61
CA SER A 93 -12.00 16.83 -7.01
C SER A 93 -12.98 17.44 -6.00
N ALA A 94 -12.70 17.29 -4.70
CA ALA A 94 -13.51 17.90 -3.66
C ALA A 94 -13.39 19.41 -3.62
N PHE A 95 -12.25 19.96 -4.01
CA PHE A 95 -12.08 21.40 -4.17
C PHE A 95 -12.94 21.96 -5.30
N VAL A 96 -12.92 21.34 -6.48
CA VAL A 96 -13.78 21.73 -7.61
C VAL A 96 -15.26 21.60 -7.23
N TYR A 97 -15.63 20.50 -6.61
CA TYR A 97 -16.97 20.28 -6.07
C TYR A 97 -17.36 21.41 -5.09
N GLY A 98 -16.48 21.72 -4.14
CA GLY A 98 -16.73 22.73 -3.11
C GLY A 98 -16.99 24.13 -3.69
N ILE A 99 -16.23 24.53 -4.72
CA ILE A 99 -16.45 25.79 -5.42
C ILE A 99 -17.85 25.81 -6.06
N LEU A 100 -18.20 24.78 -6.82
CA LEU A 100 -19.52 24.74 -7.50
C LEU A 100 -20.68 24.69 -6.51
N TYR A 101 -20.55 23.91 -5.46
CA TYR A 101 -21.55 23.81 -4.41
C TYR A 101 -21.71 25.15 -3.65
N PHE A 102 -20.59 25.82 -3.36
CA PHE A 102 -20.60 27.15 -2.73
C PHE A 102 -21.25 28.20 -3.62
N LEU A 103 -21.00 28.17 -4.93
CA LEU A 103 -21.67 29.12 -5.86
C LEU A 103 -23.19 28.96 -5.83
N VAL A 104 -23.69 27.71 -5.76
CA VAL A 104 -25.13 27.43 -5.74
C VAL A 104 -25.76 27.77 -4.37
N ILE A 105 -25.19 27.28 -3.27
CA ILE A 105 -25.78 27.41 -1.93
C ILE A 105 -25.36 28.70 -1.25
N GLY A 106 -24.09 29.10 -1.36
CA GLY A 106 -23.53 30.25 -0.66
C GLY A 106 -23.80 31.58 -1.35
N VAL A 107 -23.60 31.63 -2.69
CA VAL A 107 -23.75 32.88 -3.47
C VAL A 107 -25.18 33.03 -3.95
N TYR A 108 -25.68 32.08 -4.76
CA TYR A 108 -27.06 32.17 -5.28
C TYR A 108 -28.08 32.04 -4.13
N GLY A 109 -27.89 31.09 -3.26
CA GLY A 109 -28.73 30.87 -2.09
C GLY A 109 -30.05 30.13 -2.41
N ILE A 110 -30.55 29.39 -1.42
CA ILE A 110 -31.84 28.70 -1.49
C ILE A 110 -32.67 29.15 -0.29
N GLN A 111 -33.95 29.43 -0.51
CA GLN A 111 -34.87 29.77 0.59
C GLN A 111 -34.89 28.69 1.66
N GLY A 112 -34.75 29.11 2.91
CA GLY A 112 -34.71 28.18 4.08
C GLY A 112 -33.39 27.45 4.27
N VAL A 113 -32.34 27.76 3.49
CA VAL A 113 -31.01 27.16 3.63
C VAL A 113 -29.98 28.21 4.05
N PRO A 114 -29.32 28.06 5.20
CA PRO A 114 -28.25 28.95 5.61
C PRO A 114 -27.07 28.92 4.62
N ARG A 115 -26.59 30.08 4.17
CA ARG A 115 -25.47 30.17 3.21
C ARG A 115 -24.19 29.52 3.69
N SER A 116 -23.98 29.45 5.01
CA SER A 116 -22.81 28.77 5.62
C SER A 116 -22.73 27.28 5.32
N ILE A 117 -23.86 26.64 4.97
CA ILE A 117 -23.90 25.23 4.53
C ILE A 117 -23.10 25.05 3.22
N GLY A 118 -23.07 26.08 2.36
CA GLY A 118 -22.27 26.08 1.15
C GLY A 118 -20.76 25.88 1.38
N VAL A 119 -20.26 26.20 2.58
CA VAL A 119 -18.85 26.00 2.98
C VAL A 119 -18.70 24.78 3.87
N LEU A 120 -19.55 24.62 4.88
CA LEU A 120 -19.45 23.55 5.87
C LEU A 120 -19.59 22.16 5.23
N GLN A 121 -20.57 21.98 4.35
CA GLN A 121 -20.86 20.70 3.76
C GLN A 121 -19.73 20.16 2.86
N PRO A 122 -19.08 20.95 1.94
CA PRO A 122 -17.95 20.45 1.17
C PRO A 122 -16.74 20.05 2.03
N ILE A 123 -16.47 20.78 3.10
CA ILE A 123 -15.39 20.43 4.04
C ILE A 123 -15.69 19.11 4.73
N LEU A 124 -16.89 18.95 5.26
CA LEU A 124 -17.32 17.68 5.89
C LEU A 124 -17.27 16.52 4.89
N LEU A 125 -17.71 16.73 3.66
CA LEU A 125 -17.71 15.71 2.62
C LEU A 125 -16.28 15.29 2.24
N LEU A 126 -15.35 16.23 2.12
CA LEU A 126 -13.92 15.94 1.89
C LEU A 126 -13.36 15.00 2.97
N PHE A 127 -13.55 15.35 4.25
CA PHE A 127 -13.08 14.52 5.36
C PHE A 127 -13.76 13.14 5.39
N ALA A 128 -15.07 13.10 5.14
CA ALA A 128 -15.85 11.87 5.11
C ALA A 128 -15.38 10.92 3.99
N ILE A 129 -15.14 11.43 2.78
CA ILE A 129 -14.65 10.62 1.66
C ILE A 129 -13.25 10.10 1.96
N ILE A 130 -12.30 10.93 2.40
CA ILE A 130 -10.95 10.48 2.73
C ILE A 130 -11.02 9.41 3.83
N SER A 131 -11.77 9.65 4.89
CA SER A 131 -11.93 8.70 6.00
C SER A 131 -12.53 7.37 5.54
N SER A 132 -13.56 7.40 4.69
CA SER A 132 -14.18 6.19 4.14
C SER A 132 -13.19 5.36 3.32
N ARG A 133 -12.36 6.00 2.49
CA ARG A 133 -11.34 5.31 1.69
C ARG A 133 -10.22 4.73 2.54
N LEU A 134 -9.75 5.46 3.55
CA LEU A 134 -8.76 4.96 4.51
C LEU A 134 -9.30 3.81 5.34
N LEU A 135 -10.56 3.88 5.78
CA LEU A 135 -11.21 2.80 6.51
C LEU A 135 -11.30 1.53 5.68
N ILE A 136 -11.76 1.64 4.43
CA ILE A 136 -11.82 0.50 3.50
C ILE A 136 -10.43 -0.10 3.29
N LYS A 137 -9.41 0.72 3.06
CA LYS A 137 -8.01 0.26 2.94
C LYS A 137 -7.57 -0.49 4.21
N TYR A 138 -7.80 0.09 5.38
CA TYR A 138 -7.44 -0.51 6.66
C TYR A 138 -8.12 -1.87 6.86
N VAL A 139 -9.43 -1.93 6.63
CA VAL A 139 -10.21 -3.17 6.75
C VAL A 139 -9.71 -4.23 5.77
N LEU A 140 -9.49 -3.88 4.50
CA LEU A 140 -8.96 -4.82 3.50
C LEU A 140 -7.56 -5.32 3.88
N THR A 141 -6.66 -4.42 4.28
CA THR A 141 -5.30 -4.80 4.70
C THR A 141 -5.34 -5.73 5.92
N TYR A 142 -6.20 -5.41 6.88
CA TYR A 142 -6.41 -6.25 8.08
C TYR A 142 -6.89 -7.65 7.73
N ILE A 143 -7.86 -7.77 6.81
CA ILE A 143 -8.39 -9.06 6.35
C ILE A 143 -7.31 -9.89 5.66
N TYR A 144 -6.56 -9.26 4.74
CA TYR A 144 -5.48 -9.93 4.04
C TYR A 144 -4.39 -10.40 5.02
N SER A 145 -4.06 -9.60 6.04
CA SER A 145 -3.09 -10.00 7.06
C SER A 145 -3.55 -11.17 7.93
N PHE A 146 -4.87 -11.34 8.15
CA PHE A 146 -5.42 -12.51 8.84
C PHE A 146 -5.48 -13.76 7.97
N ARG A 147 -5.74 -13.61 6.68
CA ARG A 147 -5.71 -14.72 5.71
C ARG A 147 -4.29 -15.25 5.56
N ASP A 148 -3.33 -14.38 5.66
CA ASP A 148 -1.89 -14.66 5.53
C ASP A 148 -1.27 -15.31 6.79
N LYS A 149 -1.93 -15.21 7.96
CA LYS A 149 -1.49 -15.94 9.17
C LYS A 149 -1.63 -17.46 9.06
N SER A 150 -2.34 -17.97 8.05
CA SER A 150 -2.42 -19.40 7.75
C SER A 150 -1.19 -19.92 6.99
N PHE A 151 -0.39 -19.05 6.37
CA PHE A 151 0.88 -19.38 5.76
C PHE A 151 2.01 -19.07 6.75
N ASN A 152 2.86 -20.03 6.99
CA ASN A 152 4.06 -19.90 7.82
C ASN A 152 5.07 -19.03 7.04
N LYS A 153 4.88 -17.70 7.05
CA LYS A 153 5.75 -16.77 6.32
C LYS A 153 7.19 -16.93 6.80
N LYS A 154 8.11 -17.12 5.88
CA LYS A 154 9.54 -17.17 6.16
C LYS A 154 10.02 -15.76 6.57
N ASN A 155 10.63 -15.65 7.74
CA ASN A 155 11.22 -14.40 8.18
C ASN A 155 12.49 -14.12 7.37
N VAL A 156 12.55 -12.94 6.79
CA VAL A 156 13.60 -12.53 5.85
C VAL A 156 14.30 -11.27 6.34
N LEU A 157 15.62 -11.26 6.28
CA LEU A 157 16.43 -10.04 6.35
C LEU A 157 16.88 -9.63 4.95
N ILE A 158 17.01 -8.31 4.75
CA ILE A 158 17.56 -7.76 3.52
C ILE A 158 18.93 -7.17 3.83
N TYR A 159 19.97 -7.68 3.19
CA TYR A 159 21.32 -7.16 3.29
C TYR A 159 21.50 -6.03 2.27
N GLY A 160 21.69 -4.81 2.76
CA GLY A 160 21.73 -3.55 2.03
C GLY A 160 20.46 -2.72 2.24
N ALA A 161 20.62 -1.57 2.92
CA ALA A 161 19.55 -0.59 3.16
C ALA A 161 19.52 0.53 2.09
N GLY A 162 20.20 0.33 0.96
CA GLY A 162 20.21 1.23 -0.19
C GLY A 162 18.93 1.16 -1.03
N GLU A 163 19.00 1.71 -2.25
CA GLU A 163 17.84 1.79 -3.16
C GLU A 163 17.29 0.40 -3.53
N ALA A 164 18.16 -0.55 -3.87
CA ALA A 164 17.74 -1.91 -4.21
C ALA A 164 17.04 -2.62 -3.03
N GLY A 165 17.55 -2.42 -1.80
CA GLY A 165 16.89 -2.94 -0.60
C GLY A 165 15.51 -2.33 -0.36
N ARG A 166 15.35 -1.02 -0.57
CA ARG A 166 14.05 -0.33 -0.47
C ARG A 166 13.03 -0.87 -1.46
N GLN A 167 13.45 -1.02 -2.72
CA GLN A 167 12.59 -1.59 -3.77
C GLN A 167 12.17 -3.02 -3.43
N LEU A 168 13.10 -3.83 -2.92
CA LEU A 168 12.82 -5.21 -2.50
C LEU A 168 11.82 -5.28 -1.34
N VAL A 169 11.97 -4.43 -0.30
CA VAL A 169 10.96 -4.35 0.78
C VAL A 169 9.59 -4.04 0.22
N THR A 170 9.49 -3.03 -0.64
CA THR A 170 8.21 -2.63 -1.26
C THR A 170 7.60 -3.77 -2.08
N ALA A 171 8.42 -4.51 -2.83
CA ALA A 171 7.98 -5.67 -3.60
C ALA A 171 7.50 -6.82 -2.68
N LEU A 172 8.18 -7.05 -1.56
CA LEU A 172 7.87 -8.10 -0.60
C LEU A 172 6.76 -7.74 0.39
N GLU A 173 6.36 -6.47 0.50
CA GLU A 173 5.35 -5.99 1.47
C GLU A 173 4.05 -6.80 1.39
N ASN A 174 3.64 -7.17 0.18
CA ASN A 174 2.43 -7.95 -0.09
C ASN A 174 2.71 -9.42 -0.41
N SER A 175 3.91 -9.92 -0.17
CA SER A 175 4.25 -11.31 -0.43
C SER A 175 3.51 -12.25 0.54
N PRO A 176 2.90 -13.33 0.05
CA PRO A 176 2.31 -14.35 0.91
C PRO A 176 3.36 -15.25 1.59
N GLU A 177 4.58 -15.33 1.05
CA GLU A 177 5.61 -16.29 1.50
C GLU A 177 6.63 -15.66 2.45
N PHE A 178 6.90 -14.35 2.30
CA PHE A 178 7.98 -13.67 2.98
C PHE A 178 7.47 -12.57 3.92
N LYS A 179 8.14 -12.47 5.09
CA LYS A 179 7.95 -11.38 6.04
C LYS A 179 9.29 -10.72 6.27
N VAL A 180 9.45 -9.50 5.80
CA VAL A 180 10.66 -8.71 6.07
C VAL A 180 10.70 -8.34 7.55
N VAL A 181 11.81 -8.62 8.22
CA VAL A 181 12.03 -8.42 9.66
C VAL A 181 12.96 -7.23 9.91
N GLY A 182 13.73 -6.83 8.91
CA GLY A 182 14.64 -5.69 8.98
C GLY A 182 15.68 -5.72 7.87
N PHE A 183 16.54 -4.71 7.92
CA PHE A 183 17.69 -4.60 7.06
C PHE A 183 18.98 -4.93 7.82
N LEU A 184 19.98 -5.42 7.11
CA LEU A 184 21.38 -5.45 7.52
C LEU A 184 22.14 -4.47 6.65
N ASP A 185 23.01 -3.67 7.24
CA ASP A 185 23.89 -2.78 6.49
C ASP A 185 25.23 -2.65 7.21
N ASP A 186 26.32 -2.45 6.46
CA ASP A 186 27.65 -2.26 7.03
C ASP A 186 27.94 -0.78 7.36
N ASN A 187 27.12 0.15 6.84
CA ASN A 187 27.24 1.56 7.14
C ASN A 187 26.73 1.87 8.55
N SER A 188 27.66 2.25 9.43
CA SER A 188 27.37 2.58 10.83
C SER A 188 26.40 3.75 11.02
N GLU A 189 26.36 4.69 10.06
CA GLU A 189 25.47 5.85 10.12
C GLU A 189 23.99 5.47 10.03
N LEU A 190 23.69 4.34 9.39
CA LEU A 190 22.32 3.85 9.20
C LEU A 190 21.84 3.02 10.40
N TYR A 191 22.69 2.66 11.33
CA TYR A 191 22.34 1.78 12.44
C TYR A 191 21.23 2.39 13.31
N ARG A 192 20.29 1.53 13.71
CA ARG A 192 19.11 1.85 14.52
C ARG A 192 18.08 2.75 13.83
N GLN A 193 18.33 3.22 12.62
CA GLN A 193 17.33 3.95 11.86
C GLN A 193 16.20 3.01 11.42
N ILE A 194 15.05 3.62 11.09
CA ILE A 194 13.88 2.92 10.58
C ILE A 194 13.69 3.34 9.11
N LEU A 195 13.73 2.37 8.23
CA LEU A 195 13.53 2.55 6.80
C LEU A 195 12.29 1.75 6.35
N LEU A 196 11.29 2.42 5.78
CA LEU A 196 10.01 1.80 5.38
C LEU A 196 9.37 0.95 6.51
N GLY A 197 9.42 1.45 7.76
CA GLY A 197 8.88 0.74 8.92
C GLY A 197 9.75 -0.43 9.44
N GLN A 198 10.90 -0.72 8.81
CA GLN A 198 11.83 -1.77 9.19
C GLN A 198 13.10 -1.20 9.82
N LYS A 199 13.59 -1.85 10.88
CA LYS A 199 14.83 -1.43 11.55
C LYS A 199 16.05 -1.85 10.75
N ILE A 200 17.09 -0.99 10.77
CA ILE A 200 18.42 -1.30 10.21
C ILE A 200 19.33 -1.79 11.33
N TYR A 201 19.90 -2.96 11.10
CA TYR A 201 20.81 -3.64 12.04
C TYR A 201 22.23 -3.70 11.47
N SER A 202 23.21 -3.73 12.35
CA SER A 202 24.59 -4.00 11.97
C SER A 202 24.79 -5.48 11.63
N SER A 203 25.61 -5.76 10.62
CA SER A 203 26.06 -7.11 10.27
C SER A 203 26.69 -7.86 11.46
N ASN A 204 27.37 -7.16 12.37
CA ASN A 204 27.96 -7.74 13.58
C ASN A 204 26.93 -8.34 14.55
N ASN A 205 25.65 -7.97 14.44
CA ASN A 205 24.59 -8.49 15.29
C ASN A 205 23.81 -9.65 14.66
N LEU A 206 24.26 -10.17 13.52
CA LEU A 206 23.57 -11.16 12.72
C LEU A 206 23.19 -12.42 13.52
N GLU A 207 24.12 -12.98 14.28
CA GLU A 207 23.87 -14.20 15.06
C GLU A 207 22.71 -14.04 16.06
N LYS A 208 22.72 -12.91 16.79
CA LYS A 208 21.64 -12.60 17.74
C LYS A 208 20.30 -12.40 17.05
N LEU A 209 20.29 -11.79 15.86
CA LEU A 209 19.08 -11.56 15.07
C LEU A 209 18.50 -12.87 14.54
N ILE A 210 19.34 -13.77 14.05
CA ILE A 210 18.92 -15.07 13.53
C ILE A 210 18.16 -15.85 14.62
N LYS A 211 18.75 -15.95 15.81
CA LYS A 211 18.16 -16.67 16.95
C LYS A 211 16.90 -15.99 17.47
N SER A 212 16.93 -14.65 17.64
CA SER A 212 15.83 -13.89 18.26
C SER A 212 14.61 -13.70 17.33
N LYS A 213 14.84 -13.61 16.03
CA LYS A 213 13.80 -13.34 15.02
C LYS A 213 13.44 -14.53 14.16
N ASN A 214 14.05 -15.70 14.43
CA ASN A 214 13.86 -16.95 13.69
C ASN A 214 13.99 -16.73 12.17
N ILE A 215 15.16 -16.21 11.74
CA ILE A 215 15.42 -15.84 10.36
C ILE A 215 15.91 -17.09 9.60
N ASN A 216 15.28 -17.35 8.47
CA ASN A 216 15.57 -18.50 7.63
C ASN A 216 16.22 -18.12 6.29
N LEU A 217 16.07 -16.86 5.88
CA LEU A 217 16.44 -16.39 4.56
C LEU A 217 17.01 -14.98 4.63
N VAL A 218 18.06 -14.73 3.87
CA VAL A 218 18.62 -13.38 3.65
C VAL A 218 18.60 -13.08 2.15
N PHE A 219 18.02 -11.94 1.78
CA PHE A 219 18.13 -11.39 0.42
C PHE A 219 19.31 -10.42 0.36
N LEU A 220 20.22 -10.66 -0.57
CA LEU A 220 21.36 -9.78 -0.82
C LEU A 220 20.96 -8.71 -1.85
N ALA A 221 20.73 -7.48 -1.38
CA ALA A 221 20.30 -6.33 -2.18
C ALA A 221 21.45 -5.34 -2.42
N LEU A 222 22.57 -5.84 -2.92
CA LEU A 222 23.82 -5.10 -3.17
C LEU A 222 24.27 -5.21 -4.63
N PRO A 223 23.56 -4.60 -5.59
CA PRO A 223 23.79 -4.79 -7.03
C PRO A 223 25.16 -4.29 -7.51
N LEU A 224 25.75 -3.31 -6.81
CA LEU A 224 27.00 -2.67 -7.21
C LEU A 224 28.25 -3.17 -6.44
N ILE A 225 28.09 -4.23 -5.66
CA ILE A 225 29.20 -4.76 -4.86
C ILE A 225 30.13 -5.62 -5.73
N SER A 226 31.45 -5.57 -5.44
CA SER A 226 32.42 -6.43 -6.12
C SER A 226 32.14 -7.92 -5.82
N ARG A 227 32.47 -8.80 -6.77
CA ARG A 227 32.30 -10.26 -6.60
C ARG A 227 33.03 -10.79 -5.35
N ILE A 228 34.23 -10.26 -5.07
CA ILE A 228 35.05 -10.67 -3.91
C ILE A 228 34.29 -10.37 -2.61
N LYS A 229 33.81 -9.14 -2.45
CA LYS A 229 33.11 -8.74 -1.23
C LYS A 229 31.74 -9.44 -1.10
N ARG A 230 31.07 -9.68 -2.23
CA ARG A 230 29.82 -10.47 -2.27
C ARG A 230 30.04 -11.90 -1.76
N ASN A 231 31.09 -12.57 -2.23
CA ASN A 231 31.42 -13.92 -1.80
C ASN A 231 31.78 -13.96 -0.31
N GLN A 232 32.55 -12.98 0.20
CA GLN A 232 32.83 -12.86 1.63
C GLN A 232 31.56 -12.77 2.48
N ILE A 233 30.58 -11.95 2.07
CA ILE A 233 29.30 -11.82 2.77
C ILE A 233 28.53 -13.15 2.73
N ILE A 234 28.53 -13.82 1.59
CA ILE A 234 27.88 -15.14 1.43
C ILE A 234 28.52 -16.17 2.35
N ASP A 235 29.85 -16.23 2.38
CA ASP A 235 30.59 -17.17 3.25
C ASP A 235 30.30 -16.90 4.73
N ASP A 236 30.22 -15.65 5.14
CA ASP A 236 29.86 -15.27 6.49
C ASP A 236 28.41 -15.66 6.86
N LEU A 237 27.49 -15.51 5.92
CA LEU A 237 26.09 -15.91 6.09
C LEU A 237 25.92 -17.44 6.13
N ASN A 238 26.67 -18.16 5.31
CA ASN A 238 26.64 -19.64 5.25
C ASN A 238 27.05 -20.31 6.56
N LYS A 239 27.92 -19.68 7.36
CA LYS A 239 28.29 -20.16 8.72
C LYS A 239 27.07 -20.38 9.62
N TYR A 240 25.99 -19.65 9.36
CA TYR A 240 24.76 -19.70 10.15
C TYR A 240 23.69 -20.62 9.56
N LYS A 241 23.99 -21.37 8.51
CA LYS A 241 23.03 -22.28 7.81
C LYS A 241 21.76 -21.56 7.33
N ILE A 242 21.90 -20.33 6.83
CA ILE A 242 20.83 -19.51 6.31
C ILE A 242 20.84 -19.62 4.79
N ILE A 243 19.64 -19.66 4.20
CA ILE A 243 19.51 -19.59 2.74
C ILE A 243 19.79 -18.16 2.31
N VAL A 244 20.73 -17.96 1.39
CA VAL A 244 21.03 -16.66 0.81
C VAL A 244 20.50 -16.63 -0.63
N LYS A 245 19.70 -15.58 -0.94
CA LYS A 245 19.21 -15.33 -2.29
C LYS A 245 19.73 -13.99 -2.76
N THR A 246 20.22 -13.92 -3.98
CA THR A 246 20.69 -12.67 -4.59
C THR A 246 19.64 -12.07 -5.50
N LEU A 247 19.59 -10.73 -5.55
CA LEU A 247 18.86 -10.06 -6.61
C LEU A 247 19.62 -10.20 -7.93
N PRO A 248 18.90 -10.40 -9.05
CA PRO A 248 19.50 -10.33 -10.36
C PRO A 248 20.20 -8.98 -10.57
N SER A 249 21.29 -8.97 -11.31
CA SER A 249 21.94 -7.71 -11.68
C SER A 249 21.06 -6.91 -12.63
N ILE A 250 21.29 -5.59 -12.71
CA ILE A 250 20.56 -4.72 -13.66
C ILE A 250 20.76 -5.22 -15.11
N GLN A 251 21.90 -5.83 -15.42
CA GLN A 251 22.16 -6.43 -16.71
C GLN A 251 21.26 -7.65 -17.00
N ASP A 252 20.99 -8.47 -16.01
CA ASP A 252 20.08 -9.61 -16.13
C ASP A 252 18.62 -9.18 -16.34
N ILE A 253 18.25 -7.98 -15.87
CA ILE A 253 16.90 -7.41 -16.01
C ILE A 253 16.70 -6.78 -17.39
N ILE A 254 17.76 -6.17 -17.97
CA ILE A 254 17.72 -5.52 -19.30
C ILE A 254 17.60 -6.57 -20.42
N GLU A 255 18.10 -7.79 -20.21
CA GLU A 255 18.03 -8.89 -21.17
C GLU A 255 16.67 -9.64 -21.18
N ASP A 256 15.62 -9.09 -20.58
CA ASP A 256 14.23 -9.59 -20.59
C ASP A 256 14.04 -11.03 -20.05
N LYS A 257 14.98 -11.50 -19.23
CA LYS A 257 15.01 -12.90 -18.78
C LYS A 257 14.40 -13.16 -17.40
N ILE A 258 13.93 -12.14 -16.65
CA ILE A 258 13.65 -12.37 -15.22
C ILE A 258 12.36 -11.68 -14.74
N SER A 259 11.42 -12.49 -14.27
CA SER A 259 10.30 -12.08 -13.43
C SER A 259 10.69 -12.15 -11.94
N VAL A 260 9.91 -11.55 -11.03
CA VAL A 260 10.14 -11.61 -9.56
C VAL A 260 10.17 -13.06 -9.03
N SER A 261 9.69 -14.04 -9.80
CA SER A 261 9.77 -15.48 -9.49
C SER A 261 11.16 -16.07 -9.70
N ASP A 262 12.07 -15.38 -10.40
CA ASP A 262 13.38 -15.90 -10.78
C ASP A 262 14.53 -15.44 -9.86
N ILE A 263 14.24 -15.16 -8.60
CA ILE A 263 15.27 -14.93 -7.60
C ILE A 263 16.07 -16.24 -7.46
N LYS A 264 17.27 -16.25 -8.04
CA LYS A 264 18.12 -17.44 -8.11
C LYS A 264 18.56 -17.86 -6.72
N ASP A 265 18.39 -19.15 -6.42
CA ASP A 265 19.13 -19.77 -5.35
C ASP A 265 20.61 -19.82 -5.76
N LEU A 266 21.51 -19.48 -4.83
CA LEU A 266 22.95 -19.60 -5.09
C LEU A 266 23.28 -21.08 -5.33
N THR A 267 23.73 -21.39 -6.53
CA THR A 267 24.23 -22.72 -6.85
C THR A 267 25.69 -22.86 -6.44
N VAL A 268 26.15 -24.11 -6.30
CA VAL A 268 27.55 -24.40 -5.94
C VAL A 268 28.52 -23.82 -6.97
N GLU A 269 28.08 -23.69 -8.24
CA GLU A 269 28.86 -23.08 -9.32
C GLU A 269 29.13 -21.57 -9.10
N ASP A 270 28.16 -20.85 -8.50
CA ASP A 270 28.33 -19.42 -8.16
C ASP A 270 29.39 -19.23 -7.06
N LEU A 271 29.59 -20.23 -6.21
CA LEU A 271 30.57 -20.21 -5.12
C LEU A 271 31.98 -20.55 -5.60
N LEU A 272 32.11 -21.40 -6.65
CA LEU A 272 33.42 -21.88 -7.09
C LEU A 272 34.14 -20.97 -8.08
N SER A 273 33.53 -19.87 -8.54
CA SER A 273 34.12 -18.87 -9.45
C SER A 273 34.87 -19.47 -10.66
N ARG A 274 34.54 -20.67 -11.08
CA ARG A 274 35.14 -21.29 -12.26
C ARG A 274 34.30 -20.96 -13.47
N GLU A 275 34.91 -20.18 -14.41
CA GLU A 275 34.40 -20.13 -15.76
C GLU A 275 34.37 -21.56 -16.33
N GLN A 276 33.24 -21.97 -16.86
CA GLN A 276 33.15 -23.22 -17.61
C GLN A 276 34.13 -23.14 -18.79
N VAL A 277 35.24 -23.84 -18.72
CA VAL A 277 36.10 -24.05 -19.86
C VAL A 277 35.32 -24.91 -20.85
N GLN A 278 34.89 -24.32 -21.95
CA GLN A 278 34.24 -25.09 -23.02
C GLN A 278 35.24 -26.16 -23.52
N PRO A 279 34.82 -27.41 -23.62
CA PRO A 279 35.69 -28.48 -24.15
C PRO A 279 36.14 -28.09 -25.55
N ASN A 280 37.45 -28.10 -25.76
CA ASN A 280 37.99 -27.85 -27.07
C ASN A 280 37.70 -29.09 -27.96
N LEU A 281 36.73 -28.95 -28.86
CA LEU A 281 36.26 -30.01 -29.76
C LEU A 281 37.32 -30.41 -30.83
N GLU A 282 38.45 -29.68 -30.94
CA GLU A 282 39.55 -30.01 -31.86
C GLU A 282 40.53 -31.07 -31.31
N LEU A 283 40.34 -31.55 -30.08
CA LEU A 283 41.19 -32.54 -29.44
C LEU A 283 40.53 -33.93 -29.30
N LEU A 284 39.41 -34.14 -29.97
CA LEU A 284 38.74 -35.43 -30.16
C LEU A 284 38.76 -35.83 -31.62
#